data_349a43883700e81cd30d21b50a78578e
#
_entry.id   349a43883700e81cd30d21b50a78578e
#
_cell.length_a   1.000
_cell.length_b   1.000
_cell.length_c   1.000
_cell.angle_alpha   90.00
_cell.angle_beta   90.00
_cell.angle_gamma   90.00
#
_symmetry.space_group_name_H-M   'P 1'
#
loop_
_entity.id
_entity.type
_entity.pdbx_description
1 polymer ?
#
loop_
_entity_poly.entity_id
_entity_poly.type
_entity_poly.pdbx_seq_one_letter_code
_entity_poly.pdbx_strand_id
1 'polypeptide(L)'
;YILKYASRMEVHEWIDLLKELAAQQNVYDYLDIFQVWFRDVLMFKATREVDHLVFKQEINFIKEQASQRSYEGLENAIDAADKAKIRLRANVNFELVMELLYLTIREN
;
A
#
# COMPACT_ATOMS: atom_id res chain seq x y z
N TYR A 1 -1.94 9.78 -3.70
CA TYR A 1 -0.56 10.25 -3.86
C TYR A 1 0.46 9.24 -3.33
N ILE A 2 0.35 8.85 -2.07
CA ILE A 2 1.28 7.88 -1.45
C ILE A 2 1.31 6.56 -2.22
N LEU A 3 0.14 6.02 -2.55
CA LEU A 3 0.03 4.73 -3.24
C LEU A 3 0.63 4.75 -4.65
N LYS A 4 0.53 5.91 -5.33
CA LYS A 4 1.07 6.07 -6.68
C LYS A 4 2.59 6.21 -6.69
N TYR A 5 3.15 6.87 -5.70
CA TYR A 5 4.54 7.31 -5.71
C TYR A 5 5.42 6.67 -4.63
N ALA A 6 4.88 5.73 -3.87
CA ALA A 6 5.63 5.08 -2.78
C ALA A 6 6.98 4.51 -3.23
N SER A 7 7.02 3.89 -4.41
CA SER A 7 8.26 3.30 -4.94
C SER A 7 9.30 4.34 -5.39
N ARG A 8 8.89 5.60 -5.54
CA ARG A 8 9.76 6.70 -5.99
C ARG A 8 10.17 7.62 -4.84
N MET A 9 9.58 7.46 -3.66
CA MET A 9 9.87 8.28 -2.50
C MET A 9 11.07 7.72 -1.74
N GLU A 10 11.84 8.62 -1.12
CA GLU A 10 12.79 8.22 -0.11
C GLU A 10 12.04 7.79 1.17
N VAL A 11 12.63 6.87 1.93
CA VAL A 11 11.96 6.31 3.11
C VAL A 11 11.58 7.40 4.12
N HIS A 12 12.45 8.38 4.34
CA HIS A 12 12.16 9.46 5.28
C HIS A 12 11.00 10.37 4.82
N GLU A 13 10.90 10.63 3.51
CA GLU A 13 9.77 11.39 2.95
C GLU A 13 8.46 10.66 3.16
N TRP A 14 8.47 9.36 2.95
CA TRP A 14 7.29 8.52 3.12
C TRP A 14 6.84 8.47 4.58
N ILE A 15 7.79 8.29 5.51
CA ILE A 15 7.51 8.30 6.95
C ILE A 15 6.95 9.65 7.40
N ASP A 16 7.57 10.75 6.99
CA ASP A 16 7.13 12.10 7.35
C ASP A 16 5.72 12.39 6.85
N LEU A 17 5.42 12.00 5.61
CA LEU A 17 4.10 12.16 5.03
C LEU A 17 3.05 11.35 5.80
N LEU A 18 3.35 10.11 6.15
CA LEU A 18 2.44 9.27 6.93
C LEU A 18 2.24 9.79 8.35
N LYS A 19 3.27 10.36 8.99
CA LYS A 19 3.12 11.00 10.30
C LYS A 19 2.15 12.18 10.22
N GLU A 20 2.28 13.00 9.20
CA GLU A 20 1.40 14.14 8.98
C GLU A 20 -0.06 13.69 8.79
N LEU A 21 -0.26 12.67 7.97
CA LEU A 21 -1.59 12.10 7.74
C LEU A 21 -2.16 11.45 9.01
N ALA A 22 -1.35 10.75 9.78
CA ALA A 22 -1.77 10.12 11.03
C ALA A 22 -2.18 11.14 12.09
N ALA A 23 -1.60 12.34 12.07
CA ALA A 23 -1.99 13.43 12.96
C ALA A 23 -3.37 14.00 12.63
N GLN A 24 -3.81 13.87 11.38
CA GLN A 24 -5.08 14.41 10.89
C GLN A 24 -6.20 13.37 10.87
N GLN A 25 -5.85 12.12 10.60
CA GLN A 25 -6.80 11.02 10.44
C GLN A 25 -6.24 9.72 11.04
N ASN A 26 -7.10 8.72 11.14
CA ASN A 26 -6.71 7.41 11.64
C ASN A 26 -5.80 6.68 10.63
N VAL A 27 -4.59 6.35 11.04
CA VAL A 27 -3.62 5.65 10.20
C VAL A 27 -4.14 4.28 9.73
N TYR A 28 -4.99 3.63 10.52
CA TYR A 28 -5.59 2.34 10.13
C TYR A 28 -6.45 2.46 8.88
N ASP A 29 -7.12 3.59 8.70
CA ASP A 29 -7.92 3.84 7.49
C ASP A 29 -7.02 3.91 6.25
N TYR A 30 -5.84 4.51 6.36
CA TYR A 30 -4.86 4.53 5.27
C TYR A 30 -4.34 3.14 4.95
N LEU A 31 -4.10 2.32 5.98
CA LEU A 31 -3.67 0.94 5.78
C LEU A 31 -4.76 0.10 5.09
N ASP A 32 -6.03 0.34 5.43
CA ASP A 32 -7.15 -0.28 4.74
C ASP A 32 -7.21 0.12 3.26
N ILE A 33 -6.98 1.39 2.96
CA ILE A 33 -6.92 1.89 1.58
C ILE A 33 -5.77 1.23 0.82
N PHE A 34 -4.61 1.06 1.44
CA PHE A 34 -3.47 0.35 0.83
C PHE A 34 -3.87 -1.08 0.44
N GLN A 35 -4.57 -1.77 1.32
CA GLN A 35 -5.03 -3.13 1.03
C GLN A 35 -6.01 -3.18 -0.12
N VAL A 36 -6.97 -2.27 -0.17
CA VAL A 36 -7.95 -2.20 -1.26
C VAL A 36 -7.24 -1.90 -2.58
N TRP A 37 -6.27 -0.98 -2.59
CA TRP A 37 -5.50 -0.67 -3.78
C TRP A 37 -4.77 -1.90 -4.33
N PHE A 38 -4.02 -2.61 -3.48
CA PHE A 38 -3.27 -3.79 -3.92
C PHE A 38 -4.18 -4.95 -4.31
N ARG A 39 -5.35 -5.08 -3.68
CA ARG A 39 -6.37 -6.04 -4.11
C ARG A 39 -6.90 -5.71 -5.50
N ASP A 40 -7.14 -4.43 -5.78
CA ASP A 40 -7.57 -4.00 -7.11
C ASP A 40 -6.50 -4.36 -8.16
N VAL A 41 -5.24 -4.09 -7.86
CA VAL A 41 -4.13 -4.45 -8.76
C VAL A 41 -4.08 -5.95 -9.00
N LEU A 42 -4.19 -6.74 -7.94
CA LEU A 42 -4.20 -8.20 -8.01
C LEU A 42 -5.39 -8.72 -8.81
N MET A 43 -6.59 -8.19 -8.55
CA MET A 43 -7.81 -8.55 -9.26
C MET A 43 -7.69 -8.24 -10.75
N PHE A 44 -7.21 -7.06 -11.10
CA PHE A 44 -7.00 -6.69 -12.49
C PHE A 44 -5.95 -7.58 -13.16
N LYS A 45 -4.86 -7.88 -12.47
CA LYS A 45 -3.80 -8.77 -12.99
C LYS A 45 -4.36 -10.15 -13.31
N ALA A 46 -5.25 -10.66 -12.47
CA ALA A 46 -5.84 -11.99 -12.63
C ALA A 46 -6.95 -12.05 -13.69
N THR A 47 -7.82 -11.04 -13.74
CA THR A 47 -9.06 -11.07 -14.54
C THR A 47 -9.05 -10.17 -15.76
N ARG A 48 -8.24 -9.10 -15.73
CA ARG A 48 -8.26 -8.02 -16.73
C ARG A 48 -9.58 -7.25 -16.80
N GLU A 49 -10.46 -7.44 -15.82
CA GLU A 49 -11.73 -6.76 -15.72
C GLU A 49 -11.63 -5.50 -14.87
N VAL A 50 -12.28 -4.42 -15.32
CA VAL A 50 -12.25 -3.12 -14.63
C VAL A 50 -13.49 -2.90 -13.75
N ASP A 51 -14.61 -3.51 -14.10
CA ASP A 51 -15.92 -3.20 -13.50
C ASP A 51 -16.00 -3.49 -12.01
N HIS A 52 -15.19 -4.42 -11.49
CA HIS A 52 -15.19 -4.82 -10.08
C HIS A 52 -14.18 -4.08 -9.23
N LEU A 53 -13.41 -3.16 -9.83
CA LEU A 53 -12.39 -2.43 -9.11
C LEU A 53 -12.99 -1.26 -8.31
N VAL A 54 -12.46 -1.03 -7.13
CA VAL A 54 -12.84 0.13 -6.30
C VAL A 54 -12.27 1.41 -6.90
N PHE A 55 -11.00 1.37 -7.34
CA PHE A 55 -10.29 2.52 -7.89
C PHE A 55 -10.29 2.52 -9.43
N LYS A 56 -11.46 2.32 -10.04
CA LYS A 56 -11.61 2.27 -11.51
C LYS A 56 -11.00 3.46 -12.24
N GLN A 57 -11.09 4.64 -11.65
CA GLN A 57 -10.61 5.89 -12.23
C GLN A 57 -9.09 5.92 -12.35
N GLU A 58 -8.40 5.08 -11.60
CA GLU A 58 -6.94 4.96 -11.60
C GLU A 58 -6.46 3.76 -12.42
N ILE A 59 -7.24 3.34 -13.40
CA ILE A 59 -6.95 2.11 -14.17
C ILE A 59 -5.57 2.14 -14.84
N ASN A 60 -5.10 3.29 -15.28
CA ASN A 60 -3.79 3.39 -15.91
C ASN A 60 -2.65 3.05 -14.94
N PHE A 61 -2.74 3.51 -13.69
CA PHE A 61 -1.78 3.16 -12.64
C PHE A 61 -1.93 1.69 -12.22
N ILE A 62 -3.16 1.20 -12.16
CA ILE A 62 -3.42 -0.20 -11.83
C ILE A 62 -2.79 -1.12 -12.88
N LYS A 63 -2.93 -0.80 -14.16
CA LYS A 63 -2.30 -1.54 -15.26
C LYS A 63 -0.78 -1.54 -15.15
N GLU A 64 -0.19 -0.40 -14.85
CA GLU A 64 1.25 -0.26 -14.68
C GLU A 64 1.74 -1.13 -13.52
N GLN A 65 1.09 -1.04 -12.37
CA GLN A 65 1.44 -1.82 -11.19
C GLN A 65 1.24 -3.32 -11.41
N ALA A 66 0.18 -3.71 -12.09
CA ALA A 66 -0.09 -5.11 -12.42
C ALA A 66 0.99 -5.71 -13.32
N SER A 67 1.57 -4.91 -14.21
CA SER A 67 2.67 -5.37 -15.07
C SER A 67 4.01 -5.45 -14.36
N GLN A 68 4.22 -4.60 -13.34
CA GLN A 68 5.49 -4.50 -12.62
C GLN A 68 5.60 -5.44 -11.41
N ARG A 69 4.47 -5.81 -10.81
CA ARG A 69 4.44 -6.60 -9.58
C ARG A 69 3.97 -8.02 -9.87
N SER A 70 4.60 -9.00 -9.23
CA SER A 70 4.17 -10.41 -9.29
C SER A 70 2.93 -10.63 -8.42
N TYR A 71 2.23 -11.74 -8.62
CA TYR A 71 1.14 -12.16 -7.75
C TYR A 71 1.61 -12.30 -6.30
N GLU A 72 2.75 -12.94 -6.09
CA GLU A 72 3.35 -13.09 -4.76
C GLU A 72 3.67 -11.72 -4.15
N GLY A 73 4.26 -10.82 -4.93
CA GLY A 73 4.56 -9.46 -4.47
C GLY A 73 3.32 -8.70 -4.05
N LEU A 74 2.23 -8.81 -4.79
CA LEU A 74 0.95 -8.16 -4.44
C LEU A 74 0.35 -8.77 -3.17
N GLU A 75 0.39 -10.07 -3.00
CA GLU A 75 -0.06 -10.74 -1.78
C GLU A 75 0.78 -10.32 -0.58
N ASN A 76 2.10 -10.20 -0.75
CA ASN A 76 3.00 -9.73 0.29
C ASN A 76 2.70 -8.29 0.69
N ALA A 77 2.38 -7.42 -0.26
CA ALA A 77 2.02 -6.02 0.02
C ALA A 77 0.71 -5.92 0.82
N ILE A 78 -0.29 -6.73 0.47
CA ILE A 78 -1.56 -6.79 1.19
C ILE A 78 -1.32 -7.27 2.63
N ASP A 79 -0.54 -8.34 2.79
CA ASP A 79 -0.20 -8.90 4.10
C ASP A 79 0.62 -7.93 4.95
N ALA A 80 1.50 -7.16 4.33
CA ALA A 80 2.32 -6.15 5.01
C ALA A 80 1.46 -5.08 5.70
N ALA A 81 0.35 -4.69 5.10
CA ALA A 81 -0.57 -3.73 5.72
C ALA A 81 -1.25 -4.33 6.96
N ASP A 82 -1.63 -5.61 6.94
CA ASP A 82 -2.14 -6.31 8.12
C ASP A 82 -1.09 -6.37 9.23
N LYS A 83 0.13 -6.71 8.89
CA LYS A 83 1.25 -6.76 9.85
C LYS A 83 1.50 -5.39 10.47
N ALA A 84 1.43 -4.33 9.67
CA ALA A 84 1.57 -2.96 10.17
C ALA A 84 0.50 -2.64 11.20
N LYS A 85 -0.76 -3.00 10.95
CA LYS A 85 -1.85 -2.80 11.90
C LYS A 85 -1.59 -3.54 13.21
N ILE A 86 -1.17 -4.79 13.13
CA ILE A 86 -0.88 -5.62 14.32
C ILE A 86 0.24 -4.99 15.14
N ARG A 87 1.31 -4.55 14.49
CA ARG A 87 2.47 -3.93 15.16
C ARG A 87 2.08 -2.60 15.83
N LEU A 88 1.26 -1.78 15.18
CA LEU A 88 0.78 -0.53 15.78
C LEU A 88 -0.09 -0.78 17.00
N ARG A 89 -0.96 -1.79 16.96
CA ARG A 89 -1.78 -2.18 18.12
C ARG A 89 -0.95 -2.70 19.26
N ALA A 90 0.21 -3.28 18.98
CA ALA A 90 1.16 -3.77 19.98
C ALA A 90 2.13 -2.68 20.46
N ASN A 91 1.88 -1.42 20.13
CA ASN A 91 2.70 -0.27 20.51
C ASN A 91 4.14 -0.32 19.98
N VAL A 92 4.36 -0.98 18.85
CA VAL A 92 5.64 -0.92 18.16
C VAL A 92 5.85 0.51 17.64
N ASN A 93 7.08 0.97 17.64
CA ASN A 93 7.45 2.32 17.19
C ASN A 93 6.88 2.61 15.80
N PHE A 94 6.18 3.73 15.66
CA PHE A 94 5.51 4.12 14.41
C PHE A 94 6.48 4.18 13.22
N GLU A 95 7.64 4.80 13.41
CA GLU A 95 8.62 4.94 12.32
C GLU A 95 9.13 3.58 11.85
N LEU A 96 9.39 2.68 12.78
CA LEU A 96 9.82 1.32 12.45
C LEU A 96 8.74 0.57 11.66
N VAL A 97 7.48 0.66 12.11
CA VAL A 97 6.36 0.01 11.42
C VAL A 97 6.24 0.53 9.98
N MET A 98 6.31 1.85 9.80
CA MET A 98 6.19 2.47 8.48
C MET A 98 7.40 2.13 7.59
N GLU A 99 8.59 2.05 8.14
CA GLU A 99 9.78 1.64 7.40
C GLU A 99 9.67 0.19 6.90
N LEU A 100 9.21 -0.71 7.76
CA LEU A 100 9.02 -2.12 7.38
C LEU A 100 7.96 -2.26 6.28
N LEU A 101 6.87 -1.51 6.39
CA LEU A 101 5.82 -1.48 5.36
C LEU A 101 6.36 -0.96 4.03
N TYR A 102 7.08 0.16 4.07
CA TYR A 102 7.69 0.77 2.89
C TYR A 102 8.63 -0.22 2.19
N LEU A 103 9.51 -0.86 2.93
CA LEU A 103 10.48 -1.81 2.36
C LEU A 103 9.78 -2.99 1.69
N THR A 104 8.74 -3.52 2.32
CA THR A 104 7.97 -4.63 1.75
C THR A 104 7.30 -4.22 0.45
N ILE A 105 6.67 -3.05 0.41
CA ILE A 105 6.02 -2.54 -0.81
C ILE A 105 7.04 -2.31 -1.92
N ARG A 106 8.20 -1.74 -1.58
CA ARG A 106 9.24 -1.43 -2.55
C ARG A 106 9.87 -2.69 -3.17
N GLU A 107 10.06 -3.74 -2.36
CA GLU A 107 10.70 -4.98 -2.79
C GLU A 107 9.75 -5.89 -3.58
N ASN A 108 8.48 -5.68 -3.50
CA ASN A 108 7.46 -6.51 -4.12
C ASN A 108 6.64 -5.76 -5.17
#